data_8ef499dd15cac5c38c463d34ea2a9ada
#
_entry.id   8ef499dd15cac5c38c463d34ea2a9ada
#
_cell.length_a   1.000
_cell.length_b   1.000
_cell.length_c   1.000
_cell.angle_alpha   90.00
_cell.angle_beta   90.00
_cell.angle_gamma   90.00
#
_symmetry.space_group_name_H-M   'P 1'
#
loop_
_entity.id
_entity.type
_entity.pdbx_description
1 polymer ?
#
loop_
_entity_poly.entity_id
_entity_poly.type
_entity_poly.pdbx_seq_one_letter_code
_entity_poly.pdbx_strand_id
1 'polypeptide(L)'
;MLNKSLFSSDRMDWETPNELFNQWNSKFNFTLDVCALPKNAKCQRFFTPEEDGLTKDWFGERCWMNPPYGKDIVKWVKKASEEAKKGSLIVALLPARTDTAWFHKYVLPYADLVFLRGRVRFVGGSSSAPFPSIIAQYIPNTDIATSDLNTVVKPVSKNR
;
A
#
# COMPACT_ATOMS: atom_id res chain seq x y z
N MET A 1 21.03 6.96 -24.06
CA MET A 1 19.67 6.38 -24.08
C MET A 1 19.27 6.12 -22.65
N LEU A 2 18.39 6.92 -22.12
CA LEU A 2 17.79 6.64 -20.83
C LEU A 2 16.92 5.39 -20.98
N ASN A 3 17.26 4.35 -20.23
CA ASN A 3 16.55 3.09 -20.27
C ASN A 3 15.12 3.31 -19.75
N LYS A 4 14.13 3.26 -20.64
CA LYS A 4 12.70 3.42 -20.30
C LYS A 4 12.23 2.46 -19.20
N SER A 5 12.97 1.35 -19.01
CA SER A 5 12.68 0.39 -17.93
C SER A 5 12.94 0.93 -16.53
N LEU A 6 13.76 1.97 -16.38
CA LEU A 6 14.04 2.60 -15.09
C LEU A 6 12.84 3.39 -14.53
N PHE A 7 11.87 3.73 -15.38
CA PHE A 7 10.69 4.52 -15.04
C PHE A 7 9.37 3.79 -15.32
N SER A 8 9.45 2.50 -15.66
CA SER A 8 8.26 1.72 -15.93
C SER A 8 7.54 1.40 -14.63
N SER A 9 6.22 1.62 -14.64
CA SER A 9 5.32 1.28 -13.53
C SER A 9 5.24 -0.22 -13.24
N ASP A 10 5.80 -1.05 -14.13
CA ASP A 10 5.82 -2.51 -14.04
C ASP A 10 7.00 -3.04 -13.22
N ARG A 11 7.77 -2.15 -12.62
CA ARG A 11 8.84 -2.52 -11.71
C ARG A 11 8.27 -3.11 -10.43
N MET A 12 8.26 -4.43 -10.35
CA MET A 12 7.96 -5.19 -9.13
C MET A 12 9.20 -5.35 -8.22
N ASP A 13 10.29 -4.66 -8.53
CA ASP A 13 11.56 -4.71 -7.81
C ASP A 13 11.70 -3.64 -6.70
N TRP A 14 10.62 -2.93 -6.38
CA TRP A 14 10.49 -2.14 -5.17
C TRP A 14 10.21 -3.05 -3.97
N GLU A 15 11.14 -3.98 -3.71
CA GLU A 15 10.97 -4.94 -2.63
C GLU A 15 11.07 -4.26 -1.27
N THR A 16 10.06 -4.48 -0.44
CA THR A 16 10.04 -3.98 0.94
C THR A 16 11.23 -4.51 1.72
N PRO A 17 11.99 -3.66 2.43
CA PRO A 17 13.00 -4.13 3.37
C PRO A 17 12.37 -5.01 4.45
N ASN A 18 13.00 -6.12 4.79
CA ASN A 18 12.47 -7.06 5.79
C ASN A 18 12.26 -6.41 7.15
N GLU A 19 13.14 -5.51 7.55
CA GLU A 19 13.02 -4.78 8.82
C GLU A 19 11.72 -3.97 8.88
N LEU A 20 11.39 -3.24 7.81
CA LEU A 20 10.15 -2.48 7.72
C LEU A 20 8.92 -3.41 7.75
N PHE A 21 8.92 -4.47 6.96
CA PHE A 21 7.84 -5.45 6.98
C PHE A 21 7.67 -6.08 8.37
N ASN A 22 8.75 -6.52 9.00
CA ASN A 22 8.69 -7.18 10.30
C ASN A 22 8.14 -6.27 11.39
N GLN A 23 8.43 -4.99 11.35
CA GLN A 23 7.88 -3.99 12.26
C GLN A 23 6.33 -4.00 12.22
N TRP A 24 5.74 -4.05 11.05
CA TRP A 24 4.29 -4.07 10.88
C TRP A 24 3.71 -5.47 11.09
N ASN A 25 4.41 -6.50 10.66
CA ASN A 25 3.99 -7.88 10.85
C ASN A 25 3.92 -8.28 12.34
N SER A 26 4.79 -7.75 13.18
CA SER A 26 4.73 -7.97 14.63
C SER A 26 3.43 -7.44 15.25
N LYS A 27 2.83 -6.42 14.64
CA LYS A 27 1.57 -5.83 15.09
C LYS A 27 0.35 -6.56 14.51
N PHE A 28 0.39 -6.96 13.27
CA PHE A 28 -0.80 -7.42 12.54
C PHE A 28 -0.83 -8.90 12.19
N ASN A 29 0.30 -9.61 12.22
CA ASN A 29 0.39 -11.02 11.82
C ASN A 29 -0.24 -11.27 10.43
N PHE A 30 0.37 -10.72 9.39
CA PHE A 30 -0.15 -10.83 8.04
C PHE A 30 -0.29 -12.27 7.56
N THR A 31 -1.38 -12.57 6.88
CA THR A 31 -1.70 -13.90 6.35
C THR A 31 -1.58 -13.98 4.84
N LEU A 32 -1.55 -12.83 4.15
CA LEU A 32 -1.56 -12.77 2.69
C LEU A 32 -0.74 -11.57 2.20
N ASP A 33 0.17 -11.81 1.27
CA ASP A 33 0.83 -10.79 0.47
C ASP A 33 0.10 -10.72 -0.89
N VAL A 34 -0.63 -9.64 -1.12
CA VAL A 34 -1.54 -9.56 -2.27
C VAL A 34 -0.85 -9.26 -3.59
N CYS A 35 0.44 -8.92 -3.54
CA CYS A 35 1.20 -8.48 -4.72
C CYS A 35 2.69 -8.79 -4.55
N ALA A 36 3.11 -9.98 -4.96
CA ALA A 36 4.49 -10.42 -4.79
C ALA A 36 4.97 -11.36 -5.89
N LEU A 37 6.27 -11.48 -6.00
CA LEU A 37 6.94 -12.55 -6.72
C LEU A 37 7.38 -13.63 -5.71
N PRO A 38 7.58 -14.89 -6.13
CA PRO A 38 8.05 -15.95 -5.22
C PRO A 38 9.32 -15.58 -4.46
N LYS A 39 10.23 -14.85 -5.09
CA LYS A 39 11.52 -14.45 -4.51
C LYS A 39 11.42 -13.35 -3.46
N ASN A 40 10.32 -12.56 -3.43
CA ASN A 40 10.18 -11.41 -2.54
C ASN A 40 8.91 -11.41 -1.71
N ALA A 41 8.12 -12.47 -1.76
CA ALA A 41 6.90 -12.61 -0.99
C ALA A 41 7.17 -12.49 0.51
N LYS A 42 6.35 -11.71 1.19
CA LYS A 42 6.48 -11.45 2.63
C LYS A 42 5.65 -12.40 3.48
N CYS A 43 4.68 -13.07 2.88
CA CYS A 43 3.84 -14.07 3.53
C CYS A 43 3.97 -15.41 2.82
N GLN A 44 3.63 -16.49 3.54
CA GLN A 44 3.60 -17.83 2.95
C GLN A 44 2.58 -17.93 1.82
N ARG A 45 1.41 -17.30 2.01
CA ARG A 45 0.40 -17.12 0.94
C ARG A 45 0.62 -15.77 0.27
N PHE A 46 0.65 -15.77 -1.04
CA PHE A 46 0.81 -14.57 -1.83
C PHE A 46 0.22 -14.75 -3.23
N PHE A 47 -0.06 -13.64 -3.90
CA PHE A 47 -0.50 -13.62 -5.29
C PHE A 47 0.59 -13.04 -6.20
N THR A 48 0.89 -13.77 -7.25
CA THR A 48 1.83 -13.34 -8.30
C THR A 48 1.11 -12.46 -9.34
N PRO A 49 1.85 -11.74 -10.21
CA PRO A 49 1.24 -11.01 -11.33
C PRO A 49 0.41 -11.89 -12.26
N GLU A 50 0.80 -13.14 -12.47
CA GLU A 50 0.06 -14.09 -13.30
C GLU A 50 -1.28 -14.49 -12.68
N GLU A 51 -1.32 -14.60 -11.36
CA GLU A 51 -2.56 -14.88 -10.62
C GLU A 51 -3.46 -13.65 -10.52
N ASP A 52 -2.88 -12.46 -10.64
CA ASP A 52 -3.54 -11.17 -10.51
C ASP A 52 -4.34 -11.00 -9.21
N GLY A 53 -3.67 -10.53 -8.17
CA GLY A 53 -4.27 -10.29 -6.86
C GLY A 53 -5.49 -9.36 -6.88
N LEU A 54 -5.62 -8.50 -7.90
CA LEU A 54 -6.79 -7.63 -8.08
C LEU A 54 -8.07 -8.41 -8.38
N THR A 55 -7.96 -9.60 -8.95
CA THR A 55 -9.11 -10.48 -9.28
C THR A 55 -9.47 -11.44 -8.16
N LYS A 56 -8.65 -11.50 -7.12
CA LYS A 56 -8.80 -12.47 -6.03
C LYS A 56 -9.63 -11.90 -4.88
N ASP A 57 -10.18 -12.80 -4.09
CA ASP A 57 -10.86 -12.49 -2.85
C ASP A 57 -9.84 -12.37 -1.71
N TRP A 58 -9.91 -11.29 -0.94
CA TRP A 58 -9.07 -11.07 0.24
C TRP A 58 -9.88 -11.17 1.54
N PHE A 59 -11.11 -11.63 1.47
CA PHE A 59 -12.02 -11.64 2.60
C PHE A 59 -11.44 -12.39 3.81
N GLY A 60 -11.51 -11.76 4.97
CA GLY A 60 -11.06 -12.33 6.23
C GLY A 60 -9.55 -12.39 6.41
N GLU A 61 -8.78 -11.95 5.43
CA GLU A 61 -7.32 -11.95 5.48
C GLU A 61 -6.77 -10.69 6.16
N ARG A 62 -5.57 -10.82 6.67
CA ARG A 62 -4.72 -9.69 7.09
C ARG A 62 -3.63 -9.51 6.03
N CYS A 63 -3.85 -8.53 5.17
CA CYS A 63 -3.08 -8.36 3.95
C CYS A 63 -1.93 -7.38 4.12
N TRP A 64 -0.77 -7.78 3.62
CA TRP A 64 0.30 -6.87 3.27
C TRP A 64 0.17 -6.48 1.80
N MET A 65 0.33 -5.19 1.49
CA MET A 65 0.23 -4.69 0.12
C MET A 65 1.37 -3.70 -0.17
N ASN A 66 2.28 -4.10 -1.03
CA ASN A 66 3.24 -3.20 -1.68
C ASN A 66 3.02 -3.28 -3.19
N PRO A 67 2.07 -2.50 -3.73
CA PRO A 67 1.62 -2.64 -5.11
C PRO A 67 2.63 -2.05 -6.10
N PRO A 68 2.49 -2.34 -7.40
CA PRO A 68 3.20 -1.59 -8.42
C PRO A 68 2.88 -0.10 -8.33
N TYR A 69 3.92 0.73 -8.33
CA TYR A 69 3.76 2.18 -8.34
C TYR A 69 3.60 2.67 -9.79
N GLY A 70 2.91 3.75 -9.99
CA GLY A 70 2.59 4.29 -11.31
C GLY A 70 1.08 4.28 -11.58
N LYS A 71 0.70 4.15 -12.85
CA LYS A 71 -0.71 4.28 -13.27
C LYS A 71 -1.66 3.24 -12.66
N ASP A 72 -1.16 2.06 -12.34
CA ASP A 72 -2.00 0.97 -11.81
C ASP A 72 -2.23 1.04 -10.31
N ILE A 73 -1.53 1.92 -9.60
CA ILE A 73 -1.69 2.05 -8.14
C ILE A 73 -3.14 2.35 -7.74
N VAL A 74 -3.87 3.08 -8.58
CA VAL A 74 -5.27 3.41 -8.33
C VAL A 74 -6.14 2.16 -8.18
N LYS A 75 -5.89 1.13 -8.97
CA LYS A 75 -6.64 -0.14 -8.91
C LYS A 75 -6.42 -0.86 -7.58
N TRP A 76 -5.19 -0.85 -7.09
CA TRP A 76 -4.80 -1.49 -5.83
C TRP A 76 -5.38 -0.79 -4.61
N VAL A 77 -5.29 0.53 -4.54
CA VAL A 77 -5.86 1.28 -3.40
C VAL A 77 -7.39 1.28 -3.41
N LYS A 78 -7.99 1.26 -4.60
CA LYS A 78 -9.44 1.06 -4.74
C LYS A 78 -9.85 -0.30 -4.18
N LYS A 79 -9.18 -1.38 -4.60
CA LYS A 79 -9.46 -2.72 -4.09
C LYS A 79 -9.25 -2.82 -2.58
N ALA A 80 -8.18 -2.23 -2.06
CA ALA A 80 -7.94 -2.21 -0.61
C ALA A 80 -9.10 -1.57 0.15
N SER A 81 -9.61 -0.44 -0.33
CA SER A 81 -10.76 0.23 0.29
C SER A 81 -12.03 -0.62 0.25
N GLU A 82 -12.26 -1.35 -0.86
CA GLU A 82 -13.41 -2.23 -1.03
C GLU A 82 -13.33 -3.47 -0.15
N GLU A 83 -12.16 -4.12 -0.08
CA GLU A 83 -11.94 -5.31 0.75
C GLU A 83 -12.00 -4.99 2.25
N ALA A 84 -11.53 -3.82 2.66
CA ALA A 84 -11.67 -3.36 4.04
C ALA A 84 -13.13 -3.19 4.45
N LYS A 85 -13.99 -2.68 3.56
CA LYS A 85 -15.44 -2.60 3.79
C LYS A 85 -16.09 -3.95 3.97
N LYS A 86 -15.52 -5.00 3.37
CA LYS A 86 -16.00 -6.38 3.50
C LYS A 86 -15.49 -7.08 4.76
N GLY A 87 -14.54 -6.49 5.47
CA GLY A 87 -14.01 -7.02 6.72
C GLY A 87 -12.55 -7.45 6.73
N SER A 88 -11.81 -7.21 5.64
CA SER A 88 -10.37 -7.51 5.58
C SER A 88 -9.54 -6.38 6.15
N LEU A 89 -8.38 -6.72 6.71
CA LEU A 89 -7.36 -5.76 7.10
C LEU A 89 -6.32 -5.64 5.98
N ILE A 90 -6.02 -4.43 5.55
CA ILE A 90 -4.94 -4.20 4.58
C ILE A 90 -3.98 -3.15 5.13
N VAL A 91 -2.71 -3.47 5.16
CA VAL A 91 -1.63 -2.52 5.45
C VAL A 91 -0.79 -2.37 4.20
N ALA A 92 -0.75 -1.15 3.68
CA ALA A 92 -0.12 -0.84 2.41
C ALA A 92 1.09 0.08 2.58
N LEU A 93 2.18 -0.25 1.89
CA LEU A 93 3.31 0.64 1.69
C LEU A 93 3.11 1.39 0.37
N LEU A 94 2.95 2.70 0.43
CA LEU A 94 2.60 3.53 -0.70
C LEU A 94 3.54 4.74 -0.83
N PRO A 95 3.79 5.26 -2.05
CA PRO A 95 4.41 6.56 -2.21
C PRO A 95 3.46 7.65 -1.69
N ALA A 96 4.00 8.61 -0.95
CA ALA A 96 3.21 9.68 -0.33
C ALA A 96 2.84 10.78 -1.35
N ARG A 97 2.09 10.42 -2.37
CA ARG A 97 1.62 11.33 -3.42
C ARG A 97 0.29 11.96 -3.04
N THR A 98 0.34 12.85 -2.06
CA THR A 98 -0.81 13.39 -1.34
C THR A 98 -1.69 14.36 -2.15
N ASP A 99 -1.26 14.75 -3.33
CA ASP A 99 -2.00 15.61 -4.26
C ASP A 99 -2.77 14.83 -5.35
N THR A 100 -2.60 13.51 -5.40
CA THR A 100 -3.24 12.68 -6.42
C THR A 100 -4.71 12.40 -6.13
N ALA A 101 -5.48 12.21 -7.20
CA ALA A 101 -6.90 11.85 -7.08
C ALA A 101 -7.09 10.51 -6.36
N TRP A 102 -6.24 9.51 -6.64
CA TRP A 102 -6.34 8.20 -6.00
C TRP A 102 -6.09 8.25 -4.49
N PHE A 103 -5.18 9.12 -4.04
CA PHE A 103 -4.90 9.33 -2.62
C PHE A 103 -6.15 9.88 -1.90
N HIS A 104 -6.75 10.92 -2.45
CA HIS A 104 -7.93 11.56 -1.86
C HIS A 104 -9.19 10.70 -1.95
N LYS A 105 -9.30 9.86 -2.98
CA LYS A 105 -10.51 9.06 -3.20
C LYS A 105 -10.50 7.73 -2.46
N TYR A 106 -9.35 7.05 -2.40
CA TYR A 106 -9.28 5.66 -1.95
C TYR A 106 -8.35 5.42 -0.76
N VAL A 107 -7.54 6.38 -0.35
CA VAL A 107 -6.62 6.24 0.78
C VAL A 107 -7.10 7.10 1.95
N LEU A 108 -7.11 8.40 1.79
CA LEU A 108 -7.41 9.36 2.85
C LEU A 108 -8.76 9.12 3.56
N PRO A 109 -9.86 8.79 2.87
CA PRO A 109 -11.14 8.55 3.55
C PRO A 109 -11.24 7.22 4.29
N TYR A 110 -10.36 6.25 4.00
CA TYR A 110 -10.54 4.85 4.45
C TYR A 110 -9.38 4.30 5.26
N ALA A 111 -8.23 4.94 5.26
CA ALA A 111 -7.03 4.41 5.89
C ALA A 111 -6.50 5.33 6.98
N ASP A 112 -5.99 4.75 8.04
CA ASP A 112 -5.15 5.44 9.00
C ASP A 112 -3.73 5.52 8.44
N LEU A 113 -3.12 6.70 8.49
CA LEU A 113 -1.84 6.97 7.84
C LEU A 113 -0.71 7.09 8.85
N VAL A 114 0.41 6.46 8.52
CA VAL A 114 1.67 6.67 9.21
C VAL A 114 2.69 7.22 8.20
N PHE A 115 3.19 8.41 8.47
CA PHE A 115 4.23 9.04 7.65
C PHE A 115 5.59 8.52 8.09
N LEU A 116 6.31 7.92 7.15
CA LEU A 116 7.65 7.40 7.43
C LEU A 116 8.68 8.52 7.40
N ARG A 117 9.48 8.60 8.46
CA ARG A 117 10.60 9.52 8.48
C ARG A 117 11.74 9.00 7.59
N GLY A 118 12.25 9.86 6.72
CA GLY A 118 13.28 9.48 5.76
C GLY A 118 12.73 8.70 4.57
N ARG A 119 13.62 8.37 3.64
CA ARG A 119 13.28 7.61 2.44
C ARG A 119 13.50 6.13 2.64
N VAL A 120 12.59 5.31 2.17
CA VAL A 120 12.73 3.85 2.19
C VAL A 120 13.87 3.44 1.27
N ARG A 121 14.72 2.54 1.75
CA ARG A 121 15.73 1.86 0.94
C ARG A 121 15.18 0.50 0.53
N PHE A 122 14.54 0.46 -0.62
CA PHE A 122 14.03 -0.78 -1.17
C PHE A 122 15.17 -1.75 -1.50
N VAL A 123 14.92 -3.04 -1.33
CA VAL A 123 15.93 -4.08 -1.60
C VAL A 123 16.29 -4.07 -3.09
N GLY A 124 17.59 -4.17 -3.40
CA GLY A 124 18.10 -4.12 -4.76
C GLY A 124 18.24 -2.71 -5.35
N GLY A 125 17.82 -1.68 -4.62
CA GLY A 125 18.06 -0.29 -4.98
C GLY A 125 19.48 0.16 -4.58
N SER A 126 20.15 0.91 -5.44
CA SER A 126 21.47 1.50 -5.15
C SER A 126 21.40 2.70 -4.21
N SER A 127 20.21 3.25 -4.00
CA SER A 127 19.95 4.45 -3.21
C SER A 127 18.57 4.42 -2.56
N SER A 128 18.31 5.41 -1.72
CA SER A 128 16.98 5.64 -1.16
C SER A 128 15.97 5.94 -2.26
N ALA A 129 14.69 5.63 -2.01
CA ALA A 129 13.60 5.96 -2.94
C ALA A 129 13.58 7.46 -3.29
N PRO A 130 13.25 7.84 -4.53
CA PRO A 130 13.15 9.22 -4.95
C PRO A 130 11.88 9.94 -4.47
N PHE A 131 11.07 9.28 -3.64
CA PHE A 131 9.80 9.78 -3.11
C PHE A 131 9.69 9.43 -1.62
N PRO A 132 8.94 10.21 -0.83
CA PRO A 132 8.55 9.81 0.52
C PRO A 132 7.53 8.67 0.49
N SER A 133 7.47 7.90 1.56
CA SER A 133 6.54 6.77 1.69
C SER A 133 5.64 6.93 2.92
N ILE A 134 4.47 6.34 2.83
CA ILE A 134 3.49 6.21 3.91
C ILE A 134 3.12 4.75 4.11
N ILE A 135 2.68 4.44 5.33
CA ILE A 135 1.93 3.22 5.61
C ILE A 135 0.45 3.61 5.72
N ALA A 136 -0.38 2.98 4.91
CA ALA A 136 -1.83 3.14 4.95
C ALA A 136 -2.47 1.89 5.54
N GLN A 137 -3.18 2.05 6.64
CA GLN A 137 -3.81 0.96 7.38
C GLN A 137 -5.31 1.01 7.12
N TYR A 138 -5.81 0.14 6.24
CA TYR A 138 -7.24 -0.05 6.00
C TYR A 138 -7.75 -1.04 7.04
N ILE A 139 -8.34 -0.52 8.11
CA ILE A 139 -8.87 -1.33 9.20
C ILE A 139 -10.34 -1.64 8.91
N PRO A 140 -10.78 -2.91 9.05
CA PRO A 140 -12.17 -3.25 8.83
C PRO A 140 -13.09 -2.42 9.74
N ASN A 141 -14.24 -2.01 9.22
CA ASN A 141 -15.27 -1.33 10.00
C ASN A 141 -15.78 -2.25 11.11
N THR A 142 -15.15 -2.20 12.24
CA THR A 142 -15.81 -2.43 13.52
C THR A 142 -16.38 -1.07 13.88
N ASP A 143 -17.63 -0.98 14.30
CA ASP A 143 -18.46 0.20 14.57
C ASP A 143 -17.83 1.38 15.36
N ILE A 144 -16.56 1.61 15.22
CA ILE A 144 -15.84 2.77 15.74
C ILE A 144 -15.96 3.85 14.67
N ALA A 145 -16.69 4.88 14.98
CA ALA A 145 -16.80 6.07 14.17
C ALA A 145 -15.41 6.54 13.77
N THR A 146 -15.04 6.32 12.52
CA THR A 146 -13.78 6.75 11.92
C THR A 146 -13.66 8.28 11.82
N SER A 147 -14.68 9.00 12.27
CA SER A 147 -14.72 10.45 12.29
C SER A 147 -13.65 11.11 13.16
N ASP A 148 -13.13 10.41 14.17
CA ASP A 148 -12.20 11.00 15.12
C ASP A 148 -10.72 10.75 14.80
N LEU A 149 -10.41 9.77 13.94
CA LEU A 149 -9.04 9.41 13.60
C LEU A 149 -8.47 10.17 12.38
N ASN A 150 -9.35 10.69 11.53
CA ASN A 150 -8.99 11.45 10.33
C ASN A 150 -8.86 12.96 10.56
N THR A 151 -8.80 13.43 11.78
CA THR A 151 -8.74 14.85 12.09
C THR A 151 -7.40 15.52 11.78
N VAL A 152 -6.38 14.75 11.43
CA VAL A 152 -5.02 15.29 11.25
C VAL A 152 -4.75 15.75 9.81
N VAL A 153 -5.53 15.31 8.82
CA VAL A 153 -5.33 15.72 7.43
C VAL A 153 -6.67 16.06 6.77
N LYS A 154 -7.13 17.29 6.97
CA LYS A 154 -8.20 17.83 6.12
C LYS A 154 -7.61 18.22 4.77
N PRO A 155 -8.17 17.76 3.65
CA PRO A 155 -7.76 18.27 2.35
C PRO A 155 -7.99 19.79 2.32
N VAL A 156 -6.99 20.52 1.88
CA VAL A 156 -7.17 21.94 1.57
C VAL A 156 -8.21 22.02 0.48
N SER A 157 -9.35 22.64 0.79
CA SER A 157 -10.40 22.82 -0.22
C SER A 157 -9.81 23.58 -1.40
N LYS A 158 -9.94 23.04 -2.59
CA LYS A 158 -9.66 23.78 -3.83
C LYS A 158 -10.70 24.87 -3.98
N ASN A 159 -10.57 25.93 -3.19
CA ASN A 159 -11.19 27.18 -3.51
C ASN A 159 -10.19 28.02 -4.31
N ARG A 160 -10.19 27.80 -5.58
CA ARG A 160 -9.81 28.81 -6.57
C ARG A 160 -10.52 28.54 -7.87
#